data_960992d803ef4b95412468c5498d36b6
#
_entry.id   960992d803ef4b95412468c5498d36b6
#
_cell.length_a   1.000
_cell.length_b   1.000
_cell.length_c   1.000
_cell.angle_alpha   90.00
_cell.angle_beta   90.00
_cell.angle_gamma   90.00
#
_symmetry.space_group_name_H-M   'P 1'
#
loop_
_entity.id
_entity.type
_entity.pdbx_description
1 polymer ?
#
loop_
_entity_poly.entity_id
_entity_poly.type
_entity_poly.pdbx_seq_one_letter_code
_entity_poly.pdbx_strand_id
1 'polypeptide(L)'
;MEKAGMNRRKLFTLIVLVIGILPFLVISLAPLIGSIFRTGPTAPITTPSPTAQAADTVKKYEAEETGYQAVLEREPDNIAALEGLINARLQLIGLGKRPVETIITPLERLTTLNPTQPQYAVLLAQAQEQAGKPEEAARTYQTVLDKNPTNINALRGLAQLELKQERPEAALGLVQDAIQSLKAAPETPESQENLLAVNLILGDIYMSRQDYAQALTHFTQLAQDHPNDFRPILGQAIALKSEGKSADAAPLFNQAVSLAPPQVKDQIKRLAAANTPNTATSPAPSSTDSPTPAP
;
A
#
# COMPACT_ATOMS: atom_id res chain seq x y z
N MET A 1 -8.00 34.16 -18.41
CA MET A 1 -8.44 33.36 -17.25
C MET A 1 -8.50 31.91 -17.71
N GLU A 2 -7.40 31.24 -17.56
CA GLU A 2 -7.17 29.85 -18.02
C GLU A 2 -7.58 28.87 -16.92
N LYS A 3 -8.65 28.12 -17.16
CA LYS A 3 -9.09 27.04 -16.23
C LYS A 3 -8.13 25.87 -16.41
N ALA A 4 -7.20 25.70 -15.46
CA ALA A 4 -6.36 24.52 -15.36
C ALA A 4 -7.22 23.29 -15.11
N GLY A 5 -7.59 22.57 -16.16
CA GLY A 5 -8.21 21.27 -16.10
C GLY A 5 -7.21 20.26 -15.50
N MET A 6 -7.44 19.84 -14.28
CA MET A 6 -6.63 18.80 -13.62
C MET A 6 -6.72 17.51 -14.43
N ASN A 7 -5.58 17.04 -14.91
CA ASN A 7 -5.46 15.93 -15.86
C ASN A 7 -6.03 14.65 -15.21
N ARG A 8 -7.05 14.03 -15.80
CA ARG A 8 -7.77 12.84 -15.30
C ARG A 8 -6.84 11.71 -14.88
N ARG A 9 -5.67 11.56 -15.53
CA ARG A 9 -4.64 10.59 -15.18
C ARG A 9 -4.02 10.85 -13.79
N LYS A 10 -3.82 12.12 -13.39
CA LYS A 10 -3.26 12.49 -12.08
C LYS A 10 -4.25 12.24 -10.93
N LEU A 11 -5.55 12.43 -11.18
CA LEU A 11 -6.59 12.15 -10.19
C LEU A 11 -6.69 10.65 -9.90
N PHE A 12 -6.59 9.82 -10.93
CA PHE A 12 -6.63 8.36 -10.79
C PHE A 12 -5.39 7.79 -10.09
N THR A 13 -4.20 8.29 -10.40
CA THR A 13 -2.96 7.90 -9.70
C THR A 13 -3.04 8.24 -8.20
N LEU A 14 -3.72 9.33 -7.85
CA LEU A 14 -3.95 9.71 -6.46
C LEU A 14 -4.91 8.74 -5.74
N ILE A 15 -5.96 8.29 -6.41
CA ILE A 15 -6.97 7.35 -5.86
C ILE A 15 -6.34 5.97 -5.61
N VAL A 16 -5.56 5.44 -6.54
CA VAL A 16 -4.87 4.16 -6.39
C VAL A 16 -3.80 4.22 -5.29
N LEU A 17 -3.10 5.36 -5.16
CA LEU A 17 -2.10 5.59 -4.12
C LEU A 17 -2.74 5.68 -2.72
N VAL A 18 -3.94 6.24 -2.63
CA VAL A 18 -4.70 6.37 -1.37
C VAL A 18 -5.19 5.01 -0.87
N ILE A 19 -5.63 4.10 -1.74
CA ILE A 19 -6.14 2.77 -1.34
C ILE A 19 -5.01 1.82 -0.92
N GLY A 20 -3.84 1.89 -1.56
CA GLY A 20 -2.68 1.06 -1.22
C GLY A 20 -1.96 1.47 0.07
N ILE A 21 -2.17 2.70 0.57
CA ILE A 21 -1.43 3.28 1.70
C ILE A 21 -2.32 3.53 2.94
N LEU A 22 -3.65 3.52 2.79
CA LEU A 22 -4.59 3.96 3.83
C LEU A 22 -4.73 3.09 5.10
N PRO A 23 -4.41 1.80 5.19
CA PRO A 23 -4.49 1.13 6.48
C PRO A 23 -3.47 1.62 7.50
N PHE A 24 -2.45 2.41 7.11
CA PHE A 24 -1.37 2.84 8.01
C PHE A 24 -1.34 4.33 8.38
N LEU A 25 -2.16 5.21 7.78
CA LEU A 25 -2.06 6.67 7.96
C LEU A 25 -3.06 7.30 8.93
N VAL A 26 -3.97 6.53 9.54
CA VAL A 26 -5.03 7.10 10.40
C VAL A 26 -4.60 7.34 11.86
N ILE A 27 -3.40 6.93 12.30
CA ILE A 27 -3.05 6.99 13.75
C ILE A 27 -2.03 8.08 14.13
N SER A 28 -1.47 8.88 13.21
CA SER A 28 -0.37 9.80 13.63
C SER A 28 -0.34 11.15 12.92
N LEU A 29 -1.37 11.97 13.09
CA LEU A 29 -1.25 13.40 12.80
C LEU A 29 -2.16 14.24 13.68
N ALA A 30 -1.79 14.34 14.95
CA ALA A 30 -2.10 15.45 15.84
C ALA A 30 -1.04 15.50 16.96
N PRO A 31 -0.57 16.58 17.51
CA PRO A 31 -0.58 17.97 17.09
C PRO A 31 0.80 18.63 17.23
N LEU A 32 1.41 19.12 16.20
CA LEU A 32 2.70 19.83 16.28
C LEU A 32 2.81 21.07 15.39
N ILE A 33 1.72 21.86 15.28
CA ILE A 33 1.81 23.23 14.75
C ILE A 33 0.95 24.14 15.62
N GLY A 34 1.47 24.50 16.76
CA GLY A 34 0.74 25.38 17.67
C GLY A 34 1.61 26.20 18.63
N SER A 35 2.85 26.57 18.25
CA SER A 35 3.64 27.38 19.17
C SER A 35 4.68 28.36 18.58
N ILE A 36 4.54 28.77 17.33
CA ILE A 36 5.43 29.81 16.81
C ILE A 36 4.57 30.85 16.09
N PHE A 37 3.95 31.76 16.77
CA PHE A 37 3.58 33.13 16.43
C PHE A 37 2.48 33.61 17.38
N ARG A 38 2.85 34.06 18.56
CA ARG A 38 2.01 34.92 19.39
C ARG A 38 2.74 36.17 19.75
N THR A 39 2.40 37.23 19.04
CA THR A 39 2.49 38.59 19.58
C THR A 39 1.34 39.40 18.98
N GLY A 40 0.32 39.72 19.81
CA GLY A 40 -0.74 40.67 19.50
C GLY A 40 -2.08 40.25 20.12
N PRO A 41 -2.85 41.16 20.77
CA PRO A 41 -4.12 40.87 21.37
C PRO A 41 -5.19 40.80 20.28
N THR A 42 -5.63 39.60 19.92
CA THR A 42 -6.74 39.36 19.00
C THR A 42 -7.80 38.47 19.67
N ALA A 43 -9.04 38.82 19.39
CA ALA A 43 -10.26 38.16 19.87
C ALA A 43 -10.18 36.60 19.79
N PRO A 44 -10.96 35.85 20.57
CA PRO A 44 -10.92 34.40 20.59
C PRO A 44 -11.33 33.83 19.23
N ILE A 45 -10.34 33.46 18.41
CA ILE A 45 -10.61 32.57 17.27
C ILE A 45 -10.87 31.21 17.90
N THR A 46 -12.13 30.81 17.95
CA THR A 46 -12.51 29.44 18.27
C THR A 46 -11.99 28.55 17.16
N THR A 47 -10.80 27.98 17.36
CA THR A 47 -10.33 26.86 16.54
C THR A 47 -11.33 25.72 16.73
N PRO A 48 -11.97 25.23 15.67
CA PRO A 48 -12.92 24.14 15.82
C PRO A 48 -12.19 22.93 16.41
N SER A 49 -12.81 22.32 17.42
CA SER A 49 -12.28 21.11 18.06
C SER A 49 -12.02 20.04 17.00
N PRO A 50 -10.95 19.22 17.10
CA PRO A 50 -10.67 18.15 16.13
C PRO A 50 -11.88 17.22 15.87
N THR A 51 -12.75 17.06 16.86
CA THR A 51 -14.01 16.32 16.77
C THR A 51 -15.04 17.01 15.88
N ALA A 52 -15.10 18.35 15.88
CA ALA A 52 -16.02 19.11 15.03
C ALA A 52 -15.59 19.04 13.55
N GLN A 53 -14.29 19.17 13.27
CA GLN A 53 -13.76 19.05 11.92
C GLN A 53 -13.98 17.65 11.33
N ALA A 54 -13.84 16.60 12.13
CA ALA A 54 -14.12 15.22 11.70
C ALA A 54 -15.61 15.04 11.38
N ALA A 55 -16.51 15.61 12.19
CA ALA A 55 -17.95 15.55 11.95
C ALA A 55 -18.36 16.30 10.68
N ASP A 56 -17.78 17.47 10.43
CA ASP A 56 -18.06 18.24 9.22
C ASP A 56 -17.55 17.55 7.96
N THR A 57 -16.39 16.87 8.06
CA THR A 57 -15.83 16.05 6.97
C THR A 57 -16.76 14.88 6.62
N VAL A 58 -17.31 14.18 7.62
CA VAL A 58 -18.28 13.10 7.41
C VAL A 58 -19.53 13.63 6.71
N LYS A 59 -20.14 14.72 7.22
CA LYS A 59 -21.34 15.33 6.62
C LYS A 59 -21.11 15.75 5.17
N LYS A 60 -19.93 16.27 4.85
CA LYS A 60 -19.57 16.63 3.48
C LYS A 60 -19.65 15.42 2.55
N TYR A 61 -19.00 14.31 2.90
CA TYR A 61 -18.97 13.11 2.06
C TYR A 61 -20.34 12.40 2.01
N GLU A 62 -21.14 12.47 3.08
CA GLU A 62 -22.52 11.98 3.07
C GLU A 62 -23.43 12.80 2.12
N ALA A 63 -23.24 14.11 2.07
CA ALA A 63 -23.95 14.98 1.13
C ALA A 63 -23.51 14.71 -0.32
N GLU A 64 -22.21 14.51 -0.56
CA GLU A 64 -21.68 14.14 -1.87
C GLU A 64 -22.23 12.76 -2.32
N GLU A 65 -22.24 11.75 -1.44
CA GLU A 65 -22.83 10.44 -1.68
C GLU A 65 -24.28 10.57 -2.12
N THR A 66 -25.09 11.33 -1.35
CA THR A 66 -26.52 11.57 -1.65
C THR A 66 -26.71 12.27 -2.99
N GLY A 67 -25.87 13.26 -3.28
CA GLY A 67 -25.92 13.98 -4.56
C GLY A 67 -25.64 13.07 -5.75
N TYR A 68 -24.62 12.25 -5.68
CA TYR A 68 -24.29 11.31 -6.77
C TYR A 68 -25.35 10.21 -6.91
N GLN A 69 -25.92 9.71 -5.81
CA GLN A 69 -27.03 8.75 -5.86
C GLN A 69 -28.24 9.33 -6.59
N ALA A 70 -28.62 10.57 -6.32
CA ALA A 70 -29.73 11.23 -7.00
C ALA A 70 -29.49 11.43 -8.51
N VAL A 71 -28.23 11.60 -8.92
CA VAL A 71 -27.88 11.60 -10.36
C VAL A 71 -28.05 10.19 -10.94
N LEU A 72 -27.55 9.16 -10.26
CA LEU A 72 -27.59 7.77 -10.73
C LEU A 72 -29.01 7.18 -10.77
N GLU A 73 -29.95 7.70 -10.00
CA GLU A 73 -31.35 7.33 -10.12
C GLU A 73 -31.95 7.71 -11.49
N ARG A 74 -31.46 8.79 -12.12
CA ARG A 74 -31.90 9.28 -13.41
C ARG A 74 -31.02 8.77 -14.54
N GLU A 75 -29.74 8.67 -14.28
CA GLU A 75 -28.67 8.31 -15.23
C GLU A 75 -27.80 7.19 -14.65
N PRO A 76 -28.27 5.93 -14.64
CA PRO A 76 -27.55 4.82 -13.96
C PRO A 76 -26.14 4.56 -14.52
N ASP A 77 -25.89 4.96 -15.76
CA ASP A 77 -24.63 4.76 -16.49
C ASP A 77 -23.73 6.01 -16.53
N ASN A 78 -24.06 7.02 -15.73
CA ASN A 78 -23.27 8.23 -15.66
C ASN A 78 -21.92 7.92 -14.96
N ILE A 79 -20.86 7.78 -15.79
CA ILE A 79 -19.51 7.42 -15.33
C ILE A 79 -19.00 8.40 -14.28
N ALA A 80 -19.21 9.71 -14.48
CA ALA A 80 -18.73 10.72 -13.55
C ALA A 80 -19.44 10.64 -12.18
N ALA A 81 -20.74 10.30 -12.18
CA ALA A 81 -21.52 10.12 -10.96
C ALA A 81 -21.11 8.81 -10.24
N LEU A 82 -20.83 7.72 -10.98
CA LEU A 82 -20.32 6.47 -10.42
C LEU A 82 -18.94 6.68 -9.76
N GLU A 83 -18.02 7.35 -10.45
CA GLU A 83 -16.70 7.70 -9.90
C GLU A 83 -16.81 8.58 -8.66
N GLY A 84 -17.68 9.60 -8.71
CA GLY A 84 -17.93 10.49 -7.58
C GLY A 84 -18.52 9.75 -6.37
N LEU A 85 -19.49 8.86 -6.60
CA LEU A 85 -20.10 8.03 -5.56
C LEU A 85 -19.07 7.11 -4.90
N ILE A 86 -18.24 6.43 -5.70
CA ILE A 86 -17.18 5.55 -5.19
C ILE A 86 -16.20 6.36 -4.37
N ASN A 87 -15.77 7.53 -4.85
CA ASN A 87 -14.83 8.39 -4.12
C ASN A 87 -15.41 8.85 -2.76
N ALA A 88 -16.64 9.35 -2.73
CA ALA A 88 -17.32 9.74 -1.48
C ALA A 88 -17.40 8.57 -0.49
N ARG A 89 -17.78 7.37 -0.98
CA ARG A 89 -17.87 6.16 -0.15
C ARG A 89 -16.50 5.69 0.34
N LEU A 90 -15.45 5.74 -0.48
CA LEU A 90 -14.08 5.42 -0.05
C LEU A 90 -13.62 6.32 1.10
N GLN A 91 -13.93 7.62 1.06
CA GLN A 91 -13.65 8.51 2.18
C GLN A 91 -14.45 8.11 3.44
N LEU A 92 -15.73 7.79 3.28
CA LEU A 92 -16.57 7.33 4.39
C LEU A 92 -16.13 5.98 4.96
N ILE A 93 -15.65 5.06 4.12
CA ILE A 93 -15.04 3.78 4.54
C ILE A 93 -13.79 4.05 5.35
N GLY A 94 -12.89 4.92 4.88
CA GLY A 94 -11.68 5.32 5.61
C GLY A 94 -11.97 5.97 6.97
N LEU A 95 -13.13 6.63 7.11
CA LEU A 95 -13.63 7.21 8.36
C LEU A 95 -14.46 6.22 9.21
N GLY A 96 -14.60 4.97 8.80
CA GLY A 96 -15.40 3.94 9.48
C GLY A 96 -16.91 4.21 9.46
N LYS A 97 -17.40 4.98 8.47
CA LYS A 97 -18.81 5.39 8.35
C LYS A 97 -19.61 4.59 7.32
N ARG A 98 -18.94 3.84 6.47
CA ARG A 98 -19.55 2.92 5.48
C ARG A 98 -18.77 1.62 5.43
N PRO A 99 -19.43 0.49 5.17
CA PRO A 99 -18.75 -0.77 4.88
C PRO A 99 -18.27 -0.79 3.43
N VAL A 100 -17.22 -1.57 3.15
CA VAL A 100 -16.57 -1.65 1.84
C VAL A 100 -17.49 -2.19 0.75
N GLU A 101 -18.44 -3.03 1.10
CA GLU A 101 -19.44 -3.63 0.19
C GLU A 101 -20.21 -2.57 -0.60
N THR A 102 -20.36 -1.36 -0.04
CA THR A 102 -21.10 -0.26 -0.66
C THR A 102 -20.51 0.22 -1.98
N ILE A 103 -19.21 -0.04 -2.24
CA ILE A 103 -18.56 0.33 -3.50
C ILE A 103 -18.54 -0.80 -4.55
N ILE A 104 -18.92 -2.03 -4.21
CA ILE A 104 -18.84 -3.18 -5.12
C ILE A 104 -19.74 -2.94 -6.34
N THR A 105 -21.05 -2.74 -6.15
CA THR A 105 -22.00 -2.55 -7.26
C THR A 105 -21.65 -1.36 -8.18
N PRO A 106 -21.31 -0.16 -7.66
CA PRO A 106 -20.83 0.91 -8.53
C PRO A 106 -19.56 0.55 -9.31
N LEU A 107 -18.63 -0.22 -8.73
CA LEU A 107 -17.42 -0.68 -9.40
C LEU A 107 -17.70 -1.72 -10.48
N GLU A 108 -18.62 -2.66 -10.25
CA GLU A 108 -19.11 -3.61 -11.26
C GLU A 108 -19.67 -2.88 -12.47
N ARG A 109 -20.47 -1.83 -12.22
CA ARG A 109 -21.03 -1.01 -13.29
C ARG A 109 -19.93 -0.29 -14.08
N LEU A 110 -18.99 0.38 -13.40
CA LEU A 110 -17.85 1.02 -14.05
C LEU A 110 -17.00 0.04 -14.87
N THR A 111 -16.74 -1.15 -14.35
CA THR A 111 -16.01 -2.19 -15.05
C THR A 111 -16.71 -2.62 -16.33
N THR A 112 -18.05 -2.74 -16.28
CA THR A 112 -18.87 -3.08 -17.46
C THR A 112 -18.88 -1.97 -18.50
N LEU A 113 -19.00 -0.72 -18.08
CA LEU A 113 -19.02 0.45 -18.94
C LEU A 113 -17.66 0.77 -19.55
N ASN A 114 -16.57 0.36 -18.89
CA ASN A 114 -15.19 0.68 -19.30
C ASN A 114 -14.32 -0.59 -19.38
N PRO A 115 -14.61 -1.55 -20.28
CA PRO A 115 -13.90 -2.84 -20.33
C PRO A 115 -12.44 -2.74 -20.74
N THR A 116 -12.02 -1.59 -21.28
CA THR A 116 -10.63 -1.30 -21.66
C THR A 116 -9.82 -0.64 -20.55
N GLN A 117 -10.44 -0.34 -19.40
CA GLN A 117 -9.80 0.29 -18.25
C GLN A 117 -9.68 -0.72 -17.09
N PRO A 118 -8.58 -1.49 -17.02
CA PRO A 118 -8.44 -2.58 -16.03
C PRO A 118 -8.41 -2.09 -14.59
N GLN A 119 -8.13 -0.81 -14.36
CA GLN A 119 -8.07 -0.23 -13.03
C GLN A 119 -9.38 -0.34 -12.25
N TYR A 120 -10.54 -0.27 -12.91
CA TYR A 120 -11.84 -0.45 -12.23
C TYR A 120 -12.03 -1.90 -11.77
N ALA A 121 -11.64 -2.87 -12.61
CA ALA A 121 -11.70 -4.27 -12.25
C ALA A 121 -10.72 -4.61 -11.12
N VAL A 122 -9.50 -4.05 -11.15
CA VAL A 122 -8.54 -4.21 -10.04
C VAL A 122 -9.10 -3.64 -8.74
N LEU A 123 -9.70 -2.45 -8.78
CA LEU A 123 -10.32 -1.84 -7.60
C LEU A 123 -11.53 -2.64 -7.10
N LEU A 124 -12.33 -3.21 -8.03
CA LEU A 124 -13.43 -4.11 -7.70
C LEU A 124 -12.91 -5.35 -6.96
N ALA A 125 -11.87 -5.99 -7.47
CA ALA A 125 -11.28 -7.17 -6.84
C ALA A 125 -10.75 -6.85 -5.43
N GLN A 126 -10.09 -5.71 -5.25
CA GLN A 126 -9.63 -5.25 -3.93
C GLN A 126 -10.80 -5.00 -2.95
N ALA A 127 -11.91 -4.42 -3.43
CA ALA A 127 -13.10 -4.22 -2.62
C ALA A 127 -13.76 -5.56 -2.25
N GLN A 128 -13.83 -6.50 -3.18
CA GLN A 128 -14.33 -7.86 -2.95
C GLN A 128 -13.48 -8.60 -1.92
N GLU A 129 -12.14 -8.51 -2.02
CA GLU A 129 -11.23 -9.10 -1.04
C GLU A 129 -11.44 -8.52 0.37
N GLN A 130 -11.54 -7.19 0.50
CA GLN A 130 -11.80 -6.53 1.78
C GLN A 130 -13.19 -6.83 2.34
N ALA A 131 -14.17 -7.12 1.48
CA ALA A 131 -15.51 -7.55 1.84
C ALA A 131 -15.59 -9.04 2.24
N GLY A 132 -14.46 -9.76 2.29
CA GLY A 132 -14.43 -11.18 2.62
C GLY A 132 -14.94 -12.08 1.51
N LYS A 133 -14.82 -11.67 0.25
CA LYS A 133 -15.24 -12.40 -0.95
C LYS A 133 -14.03 -12.79 -1.83
N PRO A 134 -13.10 -13.60 -1.31
CA PRO A 134 -11.84 -13.89 -1.97
C PRO A 134 -12.00 -14.61 -3.32
N GLU A 135 -13.02 -15.46 -3.48
CA GLU A 135 -13.26 -16.19 -4.74
C GLU A 135 -13.76 -15.26 -5.85
N GLU A 136 -14.58 -14.24 -5.48
CA GLU A 136 -15.03 -13.22 -6.43
C GLU A 136 -13.83 -12.34 -6.83
N ALA A 137 -13.01 -11.93 -5.87
CA ALA A 137 -11.80 -11.15 -6.11
C ALA A 137 -10.82 -11.89 -7.03
N ALA A 138 -10.58 -13.19 -6.78
CA ALA A 138 -9.69 -14.00 -7.62
C ALA A 138 -10.18 -14.04 -9.08
N ARG A 139 -11.47 -14.28 -9.30
CA ARG A 139 -12.07 -14.29 -10.65
C ARG A 139 -11.95 -12.93 -11.33
N THR A 140 -12.13 -11.86 -10.57
CA THR A 140 -12.02 -10.49 -11.12
C THR A 140 -10.58 -10.18 -11.51
N TYR A 141 -9.59 -10.50 -10.68
CA TYR A 141 -8.17 -10.36 -11.03
C TYR A 141 -7.80 -11.22 -12.25
N GLN A 142 -8.25 -12.50 -12.27
CA GLN A 142 -8.00 -13.38 -13.39
C GLN A 142 -8.55 -12.83 -14.70
N THR A 143 -9.77 -12.27 -14.70
CA THR A 143 -10.36 -11.63 -15.89
C THR A 143 -9.50 -10.46 -16.42
N VAL A 144 -8.81 -9.74 -15.54
CA VAL A 144 -7.85 -8.70 -15.95
C VAL A 144 -6.61 -9.33 -16.57
N LEU A 145 -6.08 -10.38 -15.96
CA LEU A 145 -4.86 -11.07 -16.42
C LEU A 145 -5.07 -11.83 -17.73
N ASP A 146 -6.27 -12.37 -17.97
CA ASP A 146 -6.62 -13.01 -19.25
C ASP A 146 -6.53 -12.03 -20.42
N LYS A 147 -6.82 -10.76 -20.20
CA LYS A 147 -6.72 -9.69 -21.21
C LYS A 147 -5.35 -9.03 -21.26
N ASN A 148 -4.69 -8.94 -20.13
CA ASN A 148 -3.35 -8.35 -19.97
C ASN A 148 -2.56 -9.15 -18.91
N PRO A 149 -1.85 -10.21 -19.33
CA PRO A 149 -1.09 -11.08 -18.44
C PRO A 149 0.01 -10.38 -17.64
N THR A 150 0.42 -9.19 -18.07
CA THR A 150 1.47 -8.38 -17.44
C THR A 150 0.91 -7.20 -16.65
N ASN A 151 -0.38 -7.19 -16.33
CA ASN A 151 -0.95 -6.16 -15.45
C ASN A 151 -0.44 -6.34 -14.03
N ILE A 152 0.53 -5.52 -13.64
CA ILE A 152 1.23 -5.63 -12.34
C ILE A 152 0.29 -5.56 -11.14
N ASN A 153 -0.75 -4.71 -11.21
CA ASN A 153 -1.67 -4.54 -10.09
C ASN A 153 -2.57 -5.77 -9.89
N ALA A 154 -3.09 -6.33 -10.98
CA ALA A 154 -3.88 -7.56 -10.93
C ALA A 154 -3.02 -8.76 -10.51
N LEU A 155 -1.80 -8.88 -11.07
CA LEU A 155 -0.86 -9.94 -10.74
C LEU A 155 -0.49 -9.91 -9.25
N ARG A 156 -0.16 -8.75 -8.72
CA ARG A 156 0.15 -8.57 -7.29
C ARG A 156 -1.05 -8.92 -6.42
N GLY A 157 -2.24 -8.41 -6.78
CA GLY A 157 -3.47 -8.68 -6.02
C GLY A 157 -3.78 -10.18 -5.98
N LEU A 158 -3.75 -10.86 -7.13
CA LEU A 158 -4.01 -12.30 -7.19
C LEU A 158 -2.93 -13.11 -6.47
N ALA A 159 -1.65 -12.79 -6.66
CA ALA A 159 -0.56 -13.48 -5.97
C ALA A 159 -0.66 -13.34 -4.44
N GLN A 160 -0.98 -12.15 -3.94
CA GLN A 160 -1.21 -11.94 -2.51
C GLN A 160 -2.43 -12.70 -1.99
N LEU A 161 -3.50 -12.77 -2.78
CA LEU A 161 -4.69 -13.53 -2.44
C LEU A 161 -4.39 -15.03 -2.36
N GLU A 162 -3.64 -15.58 -3.33
CA GLU A 162 -3.18 -16.98 -3.31
C GLU A 162 -2.32 -17.27 -2.07
N LEU A 163 -1.40 -16.37 -1.71
CA LEU A 163 -0.58 -16.51 -0.50
C LEU A 163 -1.43 -16.50 0.79
N LYS A 164 -2.44 -15.63 0.88
CA LYS A 164 -3.38 -15.59 2.02
C LYS A 164 -4.21 -16.86 2.14
N GLN A 165 -4.48 -17.53 1.01
CA GLN A 165 -5.18 -18.81 0.96
C GLN A 165 -4.22 -20.01 1.11
N GLU A 166 -2.98 -19.78 1.54
CA GLU A 166 -1.95 -20.80 1.73
C GLU A 166 -1.63 -21.60 0.45
N ARG A 167 -1.71 -20.94 -0.71
CA ARG A 167 -1.42 -21.51 -2.03
C ARG A 167 -0.20 -20.85 -2.70
N PRO A 168 0.99 -20.94 -2.10
CA PRO A 168 2.17 -20.24 -2.59
C PRO A 168 2.64 -20.74 -3.97
N GLU A 169 2.38 -22.00 -4.32
CA GLU A 169 2.75 -22.54 -5.63
C GLU A 169 1.90 -21.94 -6.76
N ALA A 170 0.62 -21.65 -6.49
CA ALA A 170 -0.23 -20.94 -7.45
C ALA A 170 0.28 -19.50 -7.67
N ALA A 171 0.62 -18.80 -6.58
CA ALA A 171 1.23 -17.46 -6.67
C ALA A 171 2.55 -17.47 -7.47
N LEU A 172 3.39 -18.50 -7.24
CA LEU A 172 4.66 -18.66 -7.95
C LEU A 172 4.43 -18.89 -9.46
N GLY A 173 3.50 -19.77 -9.83
CA GLY A 173 3.17 -20.05 -11.23
C GLY A 173 2.71 -18.79 -11.96
N LEU A 174 1.78 -18.03 -11.38
CA LEU A 174 1.30 -16.76 -11.94
C LEU A 174 2.43 -15.78 -12.25
N VAL A 175 3.37 -15.63 -11.33
CA VAL A 175 4.48 -14.68 -11.47
C VAL A 175 5.50 -15.18 -12.49
N GLN A 176 5.78 -16.48 -12.54
CA GLN A 176 6.66 -17.07 -13.54
C GLN A 176 6.11 -16.92 -14.96
N ASP A 177 4.82 -17.14 -15.17
CA ASP A 177 4.15 -16.94 -16.46
C ASP A 177 4.23 -15.47 -16.92
N ALA A 178 4.04 -14.53 -15.99
CA ALA A 178 4.18 -13.11 -16.28
C ALA A 178 5.63 -12.72 -16.65
N ILE A 179 6.63 -13.27 -15.95
CA ILE A 179 8.05 -13.08 -16.28
C ILE A 179 8.37 -13.60 -17.69
N GLN A 180 7.88 -14.80 -18.04
CA GLN A 180 8.06 -15.35 -19.38
C GLN A 180 7.42 -14.48 -20.44
N SER A 181 6.21 -14.01 -20.21
CA SER A 181 5.50 -13.12 -21.13
C SER A 181 6.23 -11.79 -21.35
N LEU A 182 6.79 -11.20 -20.28
CA LEU A 182 7.57 -9.97 -20.36
C LEU A 182 8.89 -10.16 -21.08
N LYS A 183 9.58 -11.30 -20.88
CA LYS A 183 10.82 -11.62 -21.57
C LYS A 183 10.63 -11.92 -23.06
N ALA A 184 9.43 -12.38 -23.46
CA ALA A 184 9.08 -12.60 -24.85
C ALA A 184 8.59 -11.31 -25.56
N ALA A 185 8.22 -10.28 -24.82
CA ALA A 185 7.79 -9.01 -25.35
C ALA A 185 8.96 -8.16 -25.86
N PRO A 186 8.72 -7.19 -26.77
CA PRO A 186 9.72 -6.22 -27.15
C PRO A 186 10.32 -5.48 -25.96
N GLU A 187 11.63 -5.28 -25.99
CA GLU A 187 12.33 -4.59 -24.91
C GLU A 187 12.07 -3.09 -25.01
N THR A 188 11.31 -2.58 -24.05
CA THR A 188 10.97 -1.15 -23.89
C THR A 188 11.23 -0.74 -22.45
N PRO A 189 11.38 0.56 -22.16
CA PRO A 189 11.49 1.03 -20.77
C PRO A 189 10.32 0.57 -19.89
N GLU A 190 9.11 0.49 -20.46
CA GLU A 190 7.93 0.01 -19.75
C GLU A 190 8.00 -1.49 -19.46
N SER A 191 8.43 -2.31 -20.45
CA SER A 191 8.57 -3.76 -20.24
C SER A 191 9.66 -4.09 -19.23
N GLN A 192 10.76 -3.33 -19.20
CA GLN A 192 11.83 -3.46 -18.20
C GLN A 192 11.34 -3.09 -16.79
N GLU A 193 10.61 -1.98 -16.62
CA GLU A 193 10.03 -1.61 -15.34
C GLU A 193 8.99 -2.65 -14.86
N ASN A 194 8.18 -3.15 -15.78
CA ASN A 194 7.22 -4.22 -15.47
C ASN A 194 7.95 -5.51 -15.07
N LEU A 195 9.04 -5.87 -15.75
CA LEU A 195 9.83 -7.03 -15.40
C LEU A 195 10.45 -6.90 -14.00
N LEU A 196 10.98 -5.72 -13.66
CA LEU A 196 11.46 -5.45 -12.31
C LEU A 196 10.33 -5.58 -11.29
N ALA A 197 9.16 -4.98 -11.57
CA ALA A 197 8.02 -5.04 -10.65
C ALA A 197 7.53 -6.48 -10.42
N VAL A 198 7.49 -7.32 -11.46
CA VAL A 198 7.11 -8.74 -11.34
C VAL A 198 8.17 -9.53 -10.56
N ASN A 199 9.45 -9.27 -10.80
CA ASN A 199 10.52 -9.90 -10.03
C ASN A 199 10.50 -9.49 -8.55
N LEU A 200 10.10 -8.27 -8.21
CA LEU A 200 9.88 -7.88 -6.81
C LEU A 200 8.76 -8.71 -6.17
N ILE A 201 7.65 -8.96 -6.91
CA ILE A 201 6.57 -9.84 -6.42
C ILE A 201 7.09 -11.26 -6.21
N LEU A 202 7.97 -11.78 -7.07
CA LEU A 202 8.59 -13.09 -6.88
C LEU A 202 9.40 -13.15 -5.57
N GLY A 203 10.18 -12.10 -5.28
CA GLY A 203 10.90 -11.98 -4.01
C GLY A 203 9.95 -11.98 -2.80
N ASP A 204 8.82 -11.27 -2.89
CA ASP A 204 7.78 -11.24 -1.85
C ASP A 204 7.14 -12.63 -1.64
N ILE A 205 7.00 -13.44 -2.69
CA ILE A 205 6.52 -14.83 -2.57
C ILE A 205 7.52 -15.69 -1.79
N TYR A 206 8.82 -15.60 -2.10
CA TYR A 206 9.85 -16.30 -1.33
C TYR A 206 9.84 -15.87 0.16
N MET A 207 9.67 -14.57 0.42
CA MET A 207 9.51 -14.05 1.79
C MET A 207 8.30 -14.67 2.51
N SER A 208 7.15 -14.75 1.83
CA SER A 208 5.91 -15.33 2.39
C SER A 208 6.05 -16.82 2.68
N ARG A 209 6.86 -17.55 1.90
CA ARG A 209 7.23 -18.96 2.14
C ARG A 209 8.27 -19.13 3.24
N GLN A 210 8.76 -18.04 3.83
CA GLN A 210 9.87 -18.01 4.78
C GLN A 210 11.19 -18.56 4.18
N ASP A 211 11.29 -18.62 2.86
CA ASP A 211 12.51 -18.97 2.16
C ASP A 211 13.42 -17.74 1.99
N TYR A 212 13.91 -17.27 3.13
CA TYR A 212 14.70 -16.04 3.20
C TYR A 212 16.00 -16.13 2.41
N ALA A 213 16.55 -17.33 2.26
CA ALA A 213 17.78 -17.55 1.47
C ALA A 213 17.54 -17.32 -0.02
N GLN A 214 16.44 -17.86 -0.58
CA GLN A 214 16.06 -17.60 -1.97
C GLN A 214 15.66 -16.14 -2.17
N ALA A 215 14.87 -15.56 -1.25
CA ALA A 215 14.50 -14.16 -1.29
C ALA A 215 15.73 -13.25 -1.33
N LEU A 216 16.71 -13.48 -0.44
CA LEU A 216 17.95 -12.72 -0.37
C LEU A 216 18.77 -12.84 -1.66
N THR A 217 18.94 -14.05 -2.16
CA THR A 217 19.67 -14.31 -3.43
C THR A 217 19.00 -13.56 -4.58
N HIS A 218 17.67 -13.65 -4.68
CA HIS A 218 16.88 -13.01 -5.73
C HIS A 218 16.95 -11.48 -5.65
N PHE A 219 16.71 -10.90 -4.48
CA PHE A 219 16.83 -9.44 -4.30
C PHE A 219 18.26 -8.93 -4.50
N THR A 220 19.29 -9.75 -4.18
CA THR A 220 20.68 -9.38 -4.42
C THR A 220 20.96 -9.25 -5.91
N GLN A 221 20.49 -10.21 -6.71
CA GLN A 221 20.62 -10.13 -8.16
C GLN A 221 19.88 -8.89 -8.71
N LEU A 222 18.66 -8.66 -8.29
CA LEU A 222 17.89 -7.48 -8.72
C LEU A 222 18.55 -6.16 -8.35
N ALA A 223 19.20 -6.08 -7.18
CA ALA A 223 19.92 -4.87 -6.78
C ALA A 223 21.21 -4.65 -7.60
N GLN A 224 21.85 -5.72 -8.09
CA GLN A 224 22.98 -5.61 -9.01
C GLN A 224 22.53 -5.13 -10.40
N ASP A 225 21.39 -5.64 -10.87
CA ASP A 225 20.83 -5.27 -12.18
C ASP A 225 20.24 -3.85 -12.16
N HIS A 226 19.75 -3.39 -10.98
CA HIS A 226 19.10 -2.10 -10.77
C HIS A 226 19.72 -1.33 -9.58
N PRO A 227 21.00 -0.89 -9.65
CA PRO A 227 21.74 -0.35 -8.50
C PRO A 227 21.19 0.97 -7.95
N ASN A 228 20.42 1.71 -8.73
CA ASN A 228 19.79 2.97 -8.34
C ASN A 228 18.34 2.80 -7.83
N ASP A 229 17.82 1.59 -7.83
CA ASP A 229 16.48 1.30 -7.32
C ASP A 229 16.55 0.83 -5.86
N PHE A 230 15.83 1.53 -4.99
CA PHE A 230 15.82 1.20 -3.56
C PHE A 230 15.03 -0.08 -3.24
N ARG A 231 14.08 -0.49 -4.10
CA ARG A 231 13.15 -1.59 -3.83
C ARG A 231 13.83 -2.95 -3.64
N PRO A 232 14.76 -3.39 -4.51
CA PRO A 232 15.49 -4.63 -4.29
C PRO A 232 16.36 -4.58 -3.03
N ILE A 233 17.00 -3.44 -2.76
CA ILE A 233 17.86 -3.25 -1.58
C ILE A 233 17.01 -3.32 -0.30
N LEU A 234 15.82 -2.72 -0.32
CA LEU A 234 14.84 -2.83 0.77
C LEU A 234 14.39 -4.29 0.96
N GLY A 235 14.15 -5.02 -0.12
CA GLY A 235 13.84 -6.46 -0.09
C GLY A 235 14.92 -7.28 0.60
N GLN A 236 16.21 -7.05 0.27
CA GLN A 236 17.33 -7.69 0.97
C GLN A 236 17.34 -7.37 2.47
N ALA A 237 17.17 -6.08 2.82
CA ALA A 237 17.14 -5.66 4.21
C ALA A 237 16.03 -6.35 5.01
N ILE A 238 14.82 -6.45 4.41
CA ILE A 238 13.68 -7.12 5.03
C ILE A 238 13.95 -8.63 5.18
N ALA A 239 14.53 -9.27 4.15
CA ALA A 239 14.85 -10.70 4.17
C ALA A 239 15.85 -11.02 5.29
N LEU A 240 16.97 -10.30 5.38
CA LEU A 240 17.93 -10.46 6.47
C LEU A 240 17.33 -10.24 7.84
N LYS A 241 16.50 -9.20 7.98
CA LYS A 241 15.84 -8.89 9.24
C LYS A 241 14.88 -10.00 9.66
N SER A 242 14.10 -10.54 8.72
CA SER A 242 13.16 -11.65 8.97
C SER A 242 13.90 -12.95 9.34
N GLU A 243 15.11 -13.14 8.84
CA GLU A 243 16.02 -14.23 9.22
C GLU A 243 16.68 -14.01 10.60
N GLY A 244 16.44 -12.86 11.22
CA GLY A 244 17.06 -12.49 12.53
C GLY A 244 18.42 -11.79 12.41
N LYS A 245 18.92 -11.54 11.22
CA LYS A 245 20.22 -10.90 10.93
C LYS A 245 20.09 -9.37 10.88
N SER A 246 19.59 -8.77 11.96
CA SER A 246 19.30 -7.33 12.02
C SER A 246 20.52 -6.44 11.87
N ALA A 247 21.70 -6.90 12.30
CA ALA A 247 22.96 -6.17 12.15
C ALA A 247 23.36 -6.04 10.67
N ASP A 248 23.16 -7.10 9.89
CA ASP A 248 23.46 -7.11 8.45
C ASP A 248 22.40 -6.35 7.64
N ALA A 249 21.16 -6.31 8.14
CA ALA A 249 20.07 -5.57 7.52
C ALA A 249 20.21 -4.05 7.65
N ALA A 250 20.80 -3.55 8.74
CA ALA A 250 20.86 -2.12 9.05
C ALA A 250 21.53 -1.26 7.96
N PRO A 251 22.70 -1.60 7.40
CA PRO A 251 23.31 -0.85 6.33
C PRO A 251 22.46 -0.83 5.05
N LEU A 252 21.77 -1.92 4.73
CA LEU A 252 20.87 -1.99 3.56
C LEU A 252 19.64 -1.13 3.73
N PHE A 253 19.03 -1.05 4.94
CA PHE A 253 17.96 -0.09 5.21
C PHE A 253 18.44 1.35 5.00
N ASN A 254 19.64 1.71 5.46
CA ASN A 254 20.20 3.04 5.28
C ASN A 254 20.44 3.34 3.79
N GLN A 255 20.94 2.37 3.03
CA GLN A 255 21.11 2.51 1.59
C GLN A 255 19.77 2.68 0.88
N ALA A 256 18.77 1.88 1.22
CA ALA A 256 17.42 2.02 0.66
C ALA A 256 16.83 3.40 0.97
N VAL A 257 16.97 3.91 2.21
CA VAL A 257 16.56 5.28 2.58
C VAL A 257 17.26 6.35 1.74
N SER A 258 18.55 6.18 1.43
CA SER A 258 19.30 7.17 0.65
C SER A 258 18.75 7.30 -0.78
N LEU A 259 18.43 6.17 -1.42
CA LEU A 259 17.93 6.09 -2.79
C LEU A 259 16.41 6.35 -2.91
N ALA A 260 15.66 6.11 -1.86
CA ALA A 260 14.21 6.22 -1.87
C ALA A 260 13.71 7.67 -2.07
N PRO A 261 12.58 7.87 -2.74
CA PRO A 261 11.94 9.16 -2.83
C PRO A 261 11.44 9.63 -1.44
N PRO A 262 11.36 10.95 -1.20
CA PRO A 262 11.07 11.51 0.12
C PRO A 262 9.83 10.92 0.79
N GLN A 263 8.79 10.60 0.01
CA GLN A 263 7.48 10.14 0.49
C GLN A 263 7.54 8.78 1.20
N VAL A 264 8.52 7.92 0.86
CA VAL A 264 8.64 6.57 1.45
C VAL A 264 9.78 6.43 2.45
N LYS A 265 10.67 7.43 2.57
CA LYS A 265 11.84 7.37 3.48
C LYS A 265 11.45 7.08 4.92
N ASP A 266 10.44 7.75 5.44
CA ASP A 266 10.01 7.57 6.83
C ASP A 266 9.33 6.20 7.06
N GLN A 267 8.70 5.64 6.03
CA GLN A 267 8.18 4.28 6.09
C GLN A 267 9.31 3.26 6.18
N ILE A 268 10.36 3.41 5.36
CA ILE A 268 11.54 2.52 5.42
C ILE A 268 12.22 2.60 6.79
N LYS A 269 12.38 3.80 7.35
CA LYS A 269 12.94 4.00 8.70
C LYS A 269 12.09 3.29 9.78
N ARG A 270 10.76 3.38 9.68
CA ARG A 270 9.86 2.64 10.59
C ARG A 270 10.02 1.12 10.45
N LEU A 271 10.13 0.60 9.22
CA LEU A 271 10.40 -0.80 8.97
C LEU A 271 11.76 -1.24 9.54
N ALA A 272 12.78 -0.40 9.44
CA ALA A 272 14.07 -0.66 10.06
C ALA A 272 13.97 -0.74 11.59
N ALA A 273 13.23 0.16 12.22
CA ALA A 273 13.07 0.25 13.67
C ALA A 273 12.09 -0.79 14.26
N ALA A 274 11.06 -1.22 13.51
CA ALA A 274 10.09 -2.20 13.97
C ALA A 274 10.82 -3.53 14.28
N ASN A 275 10.66 -4.10 15.48
CA ASN A 275 11.25 -5.39 15.88
C ASN A 275 12.78 -5.43 16.14
N THR A 276 13.42 -4.35 16.54
CA THR A 276 14.56 -4.56 17.44
C THR A 276 13.96 -5.07 18.77
N PRO A 277 14.19 -6.32 19.19
CA PRO A 277 13.86 -6.70 20.55
C PRO A 277 14.59 -5.70 21.44
N ASN A 278 13.82 -5.06 22.31
CA ASN A 278 14.35 -4.12 23.29
C ASN A 278 15.38 -4.89 24.13
N THR A 279 16.65 -4.83 23.76
CA THR A 279 17.75 -5.17 24.63
C THR A 279 17.89 -4.02 25.62
N ALA A 280 16.77 -3.76 26.36
CA ALA A 280 16.82 -3.04 27.59
C ALA A 280 17.67 -3.89 28.53
N THR A 281 18.95 -3.50 28.60
CA THR A 281 19.79 -3.57 29.79
C THR A 281 19.34 -4.62 30.83
N SER A 282 19.87 -5.83 30.70
CA SER A 282 19.99 -6.71 31.86
C SER A 282 20.92 -5.96 32.80
N PRO A 283 20.48 -5.61 34.02
CA PRO A 283 21.39 -5.05 35.00
C PRO A 283 22.49 -6.07 35.27
N ALA A 284 23.74 -5.65 35.20
CA ALA A 284 24.90 -6.43 35.53
C ALA A 284 24.69 -7.05 36.94
N PRO A 285 25.01 -8.33 37.15
CA PRO A 285 24.95 -8.91 38.48
C PRO A 285 25.95 -8.16 39.34
N SER A 286 25.42 -7.48 40.38
CA SER A 286 26.19 -6.86 41.42
C SER A 286 26.98 -7.96 42.16
N SER A 287 28.29 -7.95 41.96
CA SER A 287 29.23 -8.73 42.74
C SER A 287 29.34 -8.14 44.13
N THR A 288 28.58 -8.67 45.06
CA THR A 288 28.85 -8.56 46.49
C THR A 288 28.73 -9.95 47.05
N ASP A 289 29.86 -10.55 47.34
CA ASP A 289 30.09 -11.27 48.59
C ASP A 289 31.55 -11.72 48.68
N SER A 290 32.30 -10.98 49.47
CA SER A 290 33.52 -11.49 50.07
C SER A 290 33.15 -12.10 51.42
N PRO A 291 33.48 -13.36 51.70
CA PRO A 291 33.37 -13.87 53.07
C PRO A 291 34.59 -13.46 53.86
N THR A 292 34.33 -12.77 54.96
CA THR A 292 35.27 -12.53 56.06
C THR A 292 35.58 -13.83 56.79
N PRO A 293 36.83 -14.18 57.13
CA PRO A 293 37.13 -15.30 58.02
C PRO A 293 36.91 -14.87 59.44
N ALA A 294 36.21 -15.69 60.18
CA ALA A 294 36.10 -15.61 61.64
C ALA A 294 37.18 -16.50 62.31
N PRO A 295 37.55 -16.19 63.59
CA PRO A 295 38.73 -16.66 64.32
C PRO A 295 38.69 -18.11 64.76
#